data_bcc195a75038975d8e2d831583fd35df
#
_entry.id   bcc195a75038975d8e2d831583fd35df
#
_cell.length_a   1.000
_cell.length_b   1.000
_cell.length_c   1.000
_cell.angle_alpha   90.00
_cell.angle_beta   90.00
_cell.angle_gamma   90.00
#
_symmetry.space_group_name_H-M   'P 1'
#
loop_
_entity.id
_entity.type
_entity.pdbx_description
1 polymer ?
#
loop_
_entity_poly.entity_id
_entity_poly.type
_entity_poly.pdbx_seq_one_letter_code
_entity_poly.pdbx_strand_id
1 'polypeptide(L)'
;MADLPPILFLHGLATSGSRTWGDNGWIDLVDEANRESLVIDLPGHGENYAQSEYATFEKSILFVEKNIHTAPIDGIGFSLGARMLLTIASRQPKVFRKLVLSG
;
A
#
# COMPACT_ATOMS: atom_id res chain seq x y z
N MET A 1 0.21 15.97 -21.23
CA MET A 1 0.80 15.86 -19.90
C MET A 1 0.98 14.39 -19.55
N ALA A 2 2.15 14.03 -19.07
CA ALA A 2 2.38 12.64 -18.69
C ALA A 2 1.54 12.29 -17.46
N ASP A 3 0.89 11.14 -17.50
CA ASP A 3 0.16 10.66 -16.36
C ASP A 3 1.13 10.12 -15.33
N LEU A 4 0.95 10.53 -14.08
CA LEU A 4 1.70 9.99 -12.98
C LEU A 4 1.12 8.64 -12.57
N PRO A 5 1.95 7.71 -12.11
CA PRO A 5 1.42 6.41 -11.71
C PRO A 5 0.53 6.52 -10.46
N PRO A 6 -0.31 5.51 -10.21
CA PRO A 6 -1.08 5.47 -8.98
C PRO A 6 -0.19 5.45 -7.75
N ILE A 7 -0.76 5.79 -6.61
CA ILE A 7 -0.09 5.71 -5.32
C ILE A 7 -0.68 4.55 -4.53
N LEU A 8 0.16 3.60 -4.17
CA LEU A 8 -0.21 2.48 -3.29
C LEU A 8 -0.03 2.91 -1.84
N PHE A 9 -1.08 2.72 -1.04
CA PHE A 9 -1.06 3.00 0.39
C PHE A 9 -1.12 1.70 1.18
N LEU A 10 -0.13 1.46 2.03
CA LEU A 10 -0.11 0.32 2.95
C LEU A 10 -0.08 0.78 4.40
N HIS A 11 -1.09 0.36 5.16
CA HIS A 11 -1.26 0.72 6.57
C HIS A 11 -0.39 -0.12 7.50
N GLY A 12 -0.40 0.24 8.79
CA GLY A 12 0.30 -0.50 9.83
C GLY A 12 -0.52 -1.64 10.42
N LEU A 13 0.03 -2.27 11.44
CA LEU A 13 -0.61 -3.38 12.14
C LEU A 13 -1.84 -2.90 12.91
N ALA A 14 -2.89 -3.73 12.93
CA ALA A 14 -4.12 -3.51 13.71
C ALA A 14 -4.91 -2.25 13.33
N THR A 15 -4.77 -1.78 12.09
CA THR A 15 -5.57 -0.69 11.57
C THR A 15 -6.11 -1.08 10.19
N SER A 16 -6.46 -0.12 9.36
CA SER A 16 -6.95 -0.37 8.01
C SER A 16 -6.56 0.79 7.10
N GLY A 17 -6.75 0.59 5.80
CA GLY A 17 -6.49 1.65 4.82
C GLY A 17 -7.37 2.87 5.05
N SER A 18 -8.67 2.65 5.29
CA SER A 18 -9.58 3.77 5.51
C SER A 18 -9.25 4.55 6.79
N ARG A 19 -8.85 3.87 7.86
CA ARG A 19 -8.46 4.54 9.10
C ARG A 19 -7.15 5.31 8.96
N THR A 20 -6.16 4.69 8.36
CA THR A 20 -4.83 5.29 8.25
C THR A 20 -4.80 6.43 7.23
N TRP A 21 -5.41 6.21 6.08
CA TRP A 21 -5.26 7.11 4.94
C TRP A 21 -6.50 7.95 4.67
N GLY A 22 -7.69 7.35 4.85
CA GLY A 22 -8.95 8.05 4.65
C GLY A 22 -9.23 9.04 5.76
N ASP A 23 -9.27 8.57 7.01
CA ASP A 23 -9.62 9.40 8.16
C ASP A 23 -8.62 10.53 8.42
N ASN A 24 -7.36 10.34 8.01
CA ASN A 24 -6.31 11.35 8.16
C ASN A 24 -6.17 12.26 6.93
N GLY A 25 -7.07 12.15 5.97
CA GLY A 25 -7.11 13.07 4.83
C GLY A 25 -6.13 12.81 3.69
N TRP A 26 -5.34 11.74 3.75
CA TRP A 26 -4.37 11.43 2.71
C TRP A 26 -5.02 11.12 1.37
N ILE A 27 -6.11 10.32 1.41
CA ILE A 27 -6.80 9.93 0.18
C ILE A 27 -7.41 11.15 -0.49
N ASP A 28 -8.04 12.03 0.28
CA ASP A 28 -8.64 13.25 -0.24
C ASP A 28 -7.59 14.18 -0.85
N LEU A 29 -6.43 14.31 -0.21
CA LEU A 29 -5.35 15.15 -0.70
C LEU A 29 -4.80 14.64 -2.04
N VAL A 30 -4.62 13.33 -2.15
CA VAL A 30 -4.14 12.69 -3.37
C VAL A 30 -5.16 12.83 -4.50
N ASP A 31 -6.44 12.69 -4.17
CA ASP A 31 -7.52 12.86 -5.14
C ASP A 31 -7.59 14.29 -5.66
N GLU A 32 -7.43 15.29 -4.78
CA GLU A 32 -7.36 16.69 -5.18
C GLU A 32 -6.19 16.98 -6.12
N ALA A 33 -5.11 16.22 -6.00
CA ALA A 33 -3.95 16.32 -6.89
C ALA A 33 -4.13 15.55 -8.19
N ASN A 34 -5.32 15.02 -8.45
CA ASN A 34 -5.64 14.20 -9.62
C ASN A 34 -4.77 12.95 -9.73
N ARG A 35 -4.43 12.36 -8.58
CA ARG A 35 -3.67 11.11 -8.49
C ARG A 35 -4.61 9.97 -8.12
N GLU A 36 -4.47 8.85 -8.78
CA GLU A 36 -5.18 7.64 -8.42
C GLU A 36 -4.55 7.02 -7.18
N SER A 37 -5.39 6.58 -6.23
CA SER A 37 -4.92 5.87 -5.05
C SER A 37 -5.33 4.41 -5.08
N LEU A 38 -4.41 3.53 -4.69
CA LEU A 38 -4.70 2.12 -4.48
C LEU A 38 -4.50 1.85 -2.99
N VAL A 39 -5.62 1.72 -2.27
CA VAL A 39 -5.60 1.49 -0.83
C VAL A 39 -5.88 0.02 -0.58
N ILE A 40 -4.91 -0.68 0.00
CA ILE A 40 -5.03 -2.11 0.28
C ILE A 40 -5.18 -2.31 1.79
N ASP A 41 -6.22 -3.05 2.18
CA ASP A 41 -6.33 -3.58 3.53
C ASP A 41 -5.54 -4.88 3.57
N LEU A 42 -4.57 -4.95 4.47
CA LEU A 42 -3.74 -6.14 4.60
C LEU A 42 -4.58 -7.33 5.08
N PRO A 43 -4.19 -8.56 4.72
CA PRO A 43 -4.90 -9.75 5.21
C PRO A 43 -5.04 -9.74 6.74
N GLY A 44 -6.20 -10.05 7.23
CA GLY A 44 -6.52 -9.99 8.65
C GLY A 44 -6.87 -8.60 9.17
N HIS A 45 -6.96 -7.59 8.28
CA HIS A 45 -7.24 -6.19 8.64
C HIS A 45 -8.37 -5.64 7.78
N GLY A 46 -9.14 -4.69 8.34
CA GLY A 46 -10.18 -3.97 7.61
C GLY A 46 -11.12 -4.91 6.85
N GLU A 47 -11.32 -4.64 5.56
CA GLU A 47 -12.19 -5.46 4.71
C GLU A 47 -11.68 -6.89 4.52
N ASN A 48 -10.40 -7.14 4.77
CA ASN A 48 -9.78 -8.46 4.62
C ASN A 48 -9.60 -9.16 5.96
N TYR A 49 -10.36 -8.76 6.97
CA TYR A 49 -10.27 -9.32 8.31
C TYR A 49 -10.40 -10.85 8.34
N ALA A 50 -11.26 -11.40 7.49
CA ALA A 50 -11.51 -12.85 7.45
C ALA A 50 -10.42 -13.65 6.73
N GLN A 51 -9.41 -13.01 6.14
CA GLN A 51 -8.36 -13.69 5.38
C GLN A 51 -7.15 -14.02 6.27
N SER A 52 -7.40 -14.67 7.39
CA SER A 52 -6.35 -14.98 8.36
C SER A 52 -5.30 -15.96 7.83
N GLU A 53 -5.60 -16.72 6.78
CA GLU A 53 -4.62 -17.61 6.15
C GLU A 53 -3.44 -16.84 5.52
N TYR A 54 -3.58 -15.54 5.32
CA TYR A 54 -2.50 -14.68 4.83
C TYR A 54 -1.79 -13.94 5.96
N ALA A 55 -1.98 -14.37 7.21
CA ALA A 55 -1.48 -13.60 8.35
C ALA A 55 0.05 -13.56 8.47
N THR A 56 0.79 -14.45 7.80
CA THR A 56 2.26 -14.39 7.82
C THR A 56 2.76 -13.24 6.97
N PHE A 57 3.92 -12.72 7.33
CA PHE A 57 4.53 -11.62 6.58
C PHE A 57 4.72 -11.96 5.10
N GLU A 58 5.27 -13.14 4.80
CA GLU A 58 5.51 -13.55 3.42
C GLU A 58 4.22 -13.70 2.62
N LYS A 59 3.19 -14.27 3.20
CA LYS A 59 1.90 -14.40 2.52
C LYS A 59 1.24 -13.05 2.30
N SER A 60 1.39 -12.13 3.24
CA SER A 60 0.90 -10.76 3.09
C SER A 60 1.64 -10.03 1.98
N ILE A 61 2.95 -10.23 1.85
CA ILE A 61 3.72 -9.69 0.73
C ILE A 61 3.15 -10.19 -0.61
N LEU A 62 2.89 -11.49 -0.71
CA LEU A 62 2.30 -12.07 -1.93
C LEU A 62 0.92 -11.47 -2.23
N PHE A 63 0.11 -11.26 -1.19
CA PHE A 63 -1.20 -10.64 -1.35
C PHE A 63 -1.08 -9.22 -1.91
N VAL A 64 -0.18 -8.43 -1.38
CA VAL A 64 0.06 -7.07 -1.87
C VAL A 64 0.54 -7.09 -3.31
N GLU A 65 1.51 -7.94 -3.62
CA GLU A 65 2.04 -8.05 -4.98
C GLU A 65 0.97 -8.42 -6.00
N LYS A 66 0.04 -9.30 -5.63
CA LYS A 66 -1.08 -9.69 -6.51
C LYS A 66 -2.02 -8.54 -6.81
N ASN A 67 -2.07 -7.54 -5.93
CA ASN A 67 -2.95 -6.39 -6.10
C ASN A 67 -2.28 -5.20 -6.79
N ILE A 68 -1.01 -5.33 -7.15
CA ILE A 68 -0.31 -4.31 -7.93
C ILE A 68 -0.41 -4.69 -9.40
N HIS A 69 -1.26 -4.00 -10.13
CA HIS A 69 -1.53 -4.31 -11.54
C HIS A 69 -0.83 -3.36 -12.51
N THR A 70 -0.16 -2.35 -11.99
CA THR A 70 0.52 -1.34 -12.79
C THR A 70 1.93 -1.16 -12.23
N ALA A 71 2.94 -1.15 -13.09
CA ALA A 71 4.31 -0.87 -12.69
C ALA A 71 4.94 0.06 -13.73
N PRO A 72 5.70 1.07 -13.32
CA PRO A 72 5.99 1.42 -11.94
C PRO A 72 4.81 2.07 -11.22
N ILE A 73 4.81 1.98 -9.90
CA ILE A 73 3.81 2.60 -9.03
C ILE A 73 4.55 3.35 -7.93
N ASP A 74 3.92 4.39 -7.37
CA ASP A 74 4.46 5.05 -6.18
C ASP A 74 3.89 4.37 -4.94
N GLY A 75 4.62 4.36 -3.85
CA GLY A 75 4.16 3.73 -2.62
C GLY A 75 4.34 4.60 -1.39
N ILE A 76 3.35 4.57 -0.52
CA ILE A 76 3.39 5.21 0.79
C ILE A 76 3.03 4.15 1.83
N GLY A 77 3.90 3.93 2.79
CA GLY A 77 3.68 2.92 3.81
C GLY A 77 3.96 3.43 5.20
N PHE A 78 3.22 2.90 6.16
CA PHE A 78 3.39 3.23 7.57
C PHE A 78 3.67 1.96 8.37
N SER A 79 4.76 1.97 9.15
CA SER A 79 5.11 0.88 10.05
C SER A 79 5.22 -0.46 9.32
N LEU A 80 4.32 -1.40 9.57
CA LEU A 80 4.30 -2.70 8.86
C LEU A 80 4.21 -2.52 7.35
N GLY A 81 3.36 -1.61 6.89
CA GLY A 81 3.24 -1.29 5.46
C GLY A 81 4.53 -0.78 4.86
N ALA A 82 5.27 0.05 5.61
CA ALA A 82 6.58 0.54 5.16
C ALA A 82 7.58 -0.61 5.00
N ARG A 83 7.60 -1.54 5.94
CA ARG A 83 8.48 -2.72 5.86
C ARG A 83 8.13 -3.59 4.65
N MET A 84 6.85 -3.74 4.37
CA MET A 84 6.39 -4.51 3.22
C MET A 84 6.82 -3.87 1.91
N LEU A 85 6.62 -2.57 1.77
CA LEU A 85 7.05 -1.85 0.57
C LEU A 85 8.56 -1.96 0.36
N LEU A 86 9.34 -1.80 1.42
CA LEU A 86 10.79 -1.93 1.34
C LEU A 86 11.20 -3.34 0.90
N THR A 87 10.53 -4.35 1.43
CA THR A 87 10.80 -5.75 1.07
C THR A 87 10.50 -6.00 -0.40
N ILE A 88 9.34 -5.54 -0.88
CA ILE A 88 8.98 -5.71 -2.29
C ILE A 88 9.97 -4.95 -3.19
N ALA A 89 10.33 -3.73 -2.81
CA ALA A 89 11.27 -2.92 -3.59
C ALA A 89 12.65 -3.58 -3.69
N SER A 90 13.10 -4.24 -2.61
CA SER A 90 14.40 -4.92 -2.62
C SER A 90 14.40 -6.14 -3.52
N ARG A 91 13.26 -6.82 -3.65
CA ARG A 91 13.11 -8.01 -4.49
C ARG A 91 12.80 -7.66 -5.94
N GLN A 92 12.05 -6.58 -6.16
CA GLN A 92 11.58 -6.16 -7.48
C GLN A 92 11.76 -4.64 -7.64
N PRO A 93 13.00 -4.18 -7.88
CA PRO A 93 13.28 -2.72 -7.88
C PRO A 93 12.49 -1.92 -8.91
N LYS A 94 12.03 -2.55 -9.98
CA LYS A 94 11.31 -1.85 -11.04
C LYS A 94 9.84 -1.63 -10.77
N VAL A 95 9.30 -2.20 -9.67
CA VAL A 95 7.89 -2.06 -9.33
C VAL A 95 7.59 -0.64 -8.86
N PHE A 96 8.51 -0.02 -8.13
CA PHE A 96 8.27 1.31 -7.56
C PHE A 96 9.07 2.40 -8.24
N ARG A 97 8.43 3.54 -8.47
CA ARG A 97 9.10 4.76 -8.92
C ARG A 97 9.60 5.57 -7.73
N LYS A 98 8.73 5.78 -6.74
CA LYS A 98 9.05 6.52 -5.51
C LYS A 98 8.40 5.84 -4.32
N LEU A 99 9.06 5.91 -3.17
CA LEU A 99 8.55 5.38 -1.92
C LEU A 99 8.64 6.43 -0.82
N VAL A 100 7.59 6.51 -0.01
CA VAL A 100 7.57 7.25 1.25
C VAL A 100 7.33 6.25 2.36
N LEU A 101 8.29 6.11 3.24
CA LEU A 101 8.25 5.13 4.32
C LEU A 101 8.27 5.86 5.65
N SER A 102 7.33 5.55 6.53
CA SER A 102 7.17 6.19 7.83
C SER A 102 7.04 5.16 8.94
N GLY A 103 7.50 5.55 10.09
CA GLY A 103 7.41 4.70 11.25
C GLY A 103 8.63 3.90 11.52
#